data_9f0fe9e0a74136e20b4268e1a538cc02
#
_entry.id   9f0fe9e0a74136e20b4268e1a538cc02
#
_cell.length_a   1.000
_cell.length_b   1.000
_cell.length_c   1.000
_cell.angle_alpha   90.00
_cell.angle_beta   90.00
_cell.angle_gamma   90.00
#
_symmetry.space_group_name_H-M   'P 1'
#
loop_
_entity.id
_entity.type
_entity.pdbx_description
1 polymer ?
#
loop_
_entity_poly.entity_id
_entity_poly.type
_entity_poly.pdbx_seq_one_letter_code
_entity_poly.pdbx_strand_id
1 'polypeptide(L)'
;MVAEYSVSPDGERFYLPGPDDYEEEAKRLQAIVRDQRTLGREIVVVMGVGFVGAAMAAVVADAEDENGEPTKFVIGMQRPSTRSYWKIPLLNRGMAPIKSEDEELEPMIARCVDEKKTLTATFSYEALKLADVVVSDVQCDYLKESLGNVRDGQTDMAALESSLEIVAQHITPETLVIIETTVAPGTTEQVAYPIMRKVFRKRGIQSDPLLAHSFERVMPGKEYVASIRDFWRVCSGINEEATGRVEKFLREVINTEEYQLTVLDRPIESETAKIVENSFRATILAFLDEWSIFAERNGVDLLKVIEAIKVRPTHSNIIFPGPGIGGYCLPKDGGLGMWAYRHIHGFEDDIFKITPLAIDINDTRALHVAQLTRDAMRNMGRPLAAAEILVLGASYREDVGDTRNSGSELIVRRLTEMGAELRVHDPYVQHWWEFEKQDEYPSPAHGLKRFFRNQGRLVELSIEQDLNKALGGADAVIFAVRHRIYLDIDPDEVVETAGGPLAVIDCFGILDDERIKRYFELGCEVKGLGRGHVKRIKDSVRDEREQMLLKMGAR
;
A
#
# COMPACT_ATOMS: atom_id res chain seq x y z
N MET A 1 -38.06 -8.24 2.57
CA MET A 1 -36.72 -7.76 2.14
C MET A 1 -35.74 -8.88 2.40
N VAL A 2 -34.90 -9.23 1.45
CA VAL A 2 -33.80 -10.19 1.70
C VAL A 2 -32.84 -9.47 2.64
N ALA A 3 -32.49 -10.11 3.76
CA ALA A 3 -31.55 -9.50 4.71
C ALA A 3 -30.18 -9.35 4.02
N GLU A 4 -29.64 -8.15 4.05
CA GLU A 4 -28.30 -7.87 3.52
C GLU A 4 -27.24 -8.45 4.44
N TYR A 5 -26.16 -8.98 3.89
CA TYR A 5 -25.06 -9.56 4.65
C TYR A 5 -23.70 -9.17 4.06
N SER A 6 -22.70 -9.18 4.91
CA SER A 6 -21.29 -9.04 4.55
C SER A 6 -20.62 -10.41 4.60
N VAL A 7 -19.63 -10.63 3.72
CA VAL A 7 -18.91 -11.92 3.64
C VAL A 7 -17.44 -11.68 3.95
N SER A 8 -16.88 -12.46 4.88
CA SER A 8 -15.44 -12.45 5.16
C SER A 8 -14.64 -13.07 4.00
N PRO A 9 -13.33 -12.86 3.92
CA PRO A 9 -12.46 -13.49 2.94
C PRO A 9 -12.57 -15.03 2.94
N ASP A 10 -12.82 -15.63 4.11
CA ASP A 10 -12.99 -17.09 4.27
C ASP A 10 -14.41 -17.58 3.95
N GLY A 11 -15.30 -16.69 3.50
CA GLY A 11 -16.65 -17.02 3.07
C GLY A 11 -17.71 -17.03 4.20
N GLU A 12 -17.38 -16.66 5.44
CA GLU A 12 -18.35 -16.54 6.53
C GLU A 12 -19.27 -15.33 6.30
N ARG A 13 -20.60 -15.53 6.54
CA ARG A 13 -21.63 -14.51 6.31
C ARG A 13 -22.08 -13.86 7.60
N PHE A 14 -22.13 -12.53 7.61
CA PHE A 14 -22.57 -11.72 8.72
C PHE A 14 -23.71 -10.80 8.27
N TYR A 15 -24.89 -10.94 8.87
CA TYR A 15 -26.03 -10.09 8.55
C TYR A 15 -25.81 -8.67 9.07
N LEU A 16 -26.20 -7.69 8.27
CA LEU A 16 -26.08 -6.27 8.67
C LEU A 16 -27.03 -5.97 9.83
N PRO A 17 -26.63 -5.08 10.77
CA PRO A 17 -27.43 -4.76 11.94
C PRO A 17 -28.73 -4.02 11.56
N GLY A 18 -29.81 -4.41 12.20
CA GLY A 18 -31.11 -3.73 12.14
C GLY A 18 -31.26 -2.67 13.25
N PRO A 19 -32.39 -1.94 13.29
CA PRO A 19 -32.62 -0.87 14.27
C PRO A 19 -32.49 -1.32 15.74
N ASP A 20 -32.99 -2.51 16.07
CA ASP A 20 -32.97 -3.05 17.44
C ASP A 20 -31.52 -3.36 17.90
N ASP A 21 -30.68 -3.82 16.97
CA ASP A 21 -29.26 -4.10 17.24
C ASP A 21 -28.50 -2.83 17.68
N TYR A 22 -28.88 -1.65 17.15
CA TYR A 22 -28.25 -0.38 17.56
C TYR A 22 -28.57 0.01 19.01
N GLU A 23 -29.79 -0.28 19.50
CA GLU A 23 -30.15 0.00 20.87
C GLU A 23 -29.43 -0.95 21.84
N GLU A 24 -29.34 -2.23 21.51
CA GLU A 24 -28.61 -3.22 22.31
C GLU A 24 -27.11 -2.89 22.33
N GLU A 25 -26.53 -2.53 21.21
CA GLU A 25 -25.14 -2.16 21.10
C GLU A 25 -24.81 -0.90 21.91
N ALA A 26 -25.67 0.12 21.89
CA ALA A 26 -25.49 1.31 22.71
C ALA A 26 -25.47 0.98 24.21
N LYS A 27 -26.35 0.11 24.69
CA LYS A 27 -26.37 -0.36 26.08
C LYS A 27 -25.11 -1.16 26.43
N ARG A 28 -24.66 -2.05 25.51
CA ARG A 28 -23.44 -2.83 25.68
C ARG A 28 -22.23 -1.92 25.83
N LEU A 29 -22.07 -0.93 24.95
CA LEU A 29 -20.95 0.00 24.98
C LEU A 29 -20.94 0.84 26.26
N GLN A 30 -22.09 1.37 26.69
CA GLN A 30 -22.21 2.15 27.95
C GLN A 30 -21.81 1.32 29.17
N ALA A 31 -22.21 0.05 29.22
CA ALA A 31 -21.87 -0.83 30.34
C ALA A 31 -20.35 -1.10 30.36
N ILE A 32 -19.77 -1.49 29.23
CA ILE A 32 -18.33 -1.79 29.12
C ILE A 32 -17.51 -0.53 29.47
N VAL A 33 -17.80 0.61 28.86
CA VAL A 33 -17.04 1.84 29.08
C VAL A 33 -17.09 2.28 30.54
N ARG A 34 -18.28 2.17 31.21
CA ARG A 34 -18.39 2.45 32.63
C ARG A 34 -17.42 1.59 33.46
N ASP A 35 -17.38 0.28 33.17
CA ASP A 35 -16.48 -0.64 33.88
C ASP A 35 -15.01 -0.32 33.60
N GLN A 36 -14.64 -0.01 32.34
CA GLN A 36 -13.28 0.37 31.98
C GLN A 36 -12.84 1.70 32.66
N ARG A 37 -13.73 2.67 32.77
CA ARG A 37 -13.45 3.93 33.49
C ARG A 37 -13.20 3.71 34.98
N THR A 38 -13.82 2.69 35.60
CA THR A 38 -13.51 2.35 37.00
C THR A 38 -12.13 1.79 37.20
N LEU A 39 -11.52 1.25 36.11
CA LEU A 39 -10.12 0.79 36.05
C LEU A 39 -9.15 1.93 35.70
N GLY A 40 -9.63 3.17 35.54
CA GLY A 40 -8.81 4.33 35.18
C GLY A 40 -8.37 4.39 33.72
N ARG A 41 -8.94 3.58 32.84
CA ARG A 41 -8.56 3.52 31.43
C ARG A 41 -9.16 4.67 30.62
N GLU A 42 -8.36 5.29 29.76
CA GLU A 42 -8.79 6.26 28.76
C GLU A 42 -9.53 5.54 27.62
N ILE A 43 -10.65 6.10 27.17
CA ILE A 43 -11.48 5.50 26.12
C ILE A 43 -11.10 6.05 24.76
N VAL A 44 -10.62 5.18 23.90
CA VAL A 44 -10.16 5.54 22.56
C VAL A 44 -11.08 4.90 21.52
N VAL A 45 -11.58 5.71 20.59
CA VAL A 45 -12.32 5.21 19.42
C VAL A 45 -11.45 5.32 18.18
N VAL A 46 -11.17 4.20 17.52
CA VAL A 46 -10.46 4.16 16.25
C VAL A 46 -11.47 3.99 15.12
N MET A 47 -11.63 5.02 14.29
CA MET A 47 -12.56 5.03 13.17
C MET A 47 -11.90 4.46 11.91
N GLY A 48 -12.45 3.33 11.43
CA GLY A 48 -11.92 2.64 10.27
C GLY A 48 -11.01 1.47 10.66
N VAL A 49 -11.59 0.29 10.97
CA VAL A 49 -10.80 -0.93 11.25
C VAL A 49 -10.35 -1.61 9.94
N GLY A 50 -9.74 -0.81 9.09
CA GLY A 50 -9.07 -1.24 7.87
C GLY A 50 -7.63 -1.64 8.11
N PHE A 51 -6.83 -1.49 7.06
CA PHE A 51 -5.42 -1.84 7.06
C PHE A 51 -4.59 -1.07 8.11
N VAL A 52 -4.79 0.24 8.27
CA VAL A 52 -4.09 1.03 9.31
C VAL A 52 -4.80 0.90 10.66
N GLY A 53 -6.09 1.22 10.72
CA GLY A 53 -6.80 1.37 11.98
C GLY A 53 -6.98 0.09 12.78
N ALA A 54 -6.96 -1.12 12.17
CA ALA A 54 -7.01 -2.36 12.94
C ALA A 54 -5.71 -2.59 13.74
N ALA A 55 -4.57 -2.33 13.13
CA ALA A 55 -3.27 -2.44 13.79
C ALA A 55 -3.06 -1.31 14.80
N MET A 56 -3.46 -0.07 14.46
CA MET A 56 -3.43 1.04 15.41
C MET A 56 -4.32 0.76 16.63
N ALA A 57 -5.53 0.22 16.42
CA ALA A 57 -6.41 -0.17 17.52
C ALA A 57 -5.78 -1.22 18.43
N ALA A 58 -5.07 -2.21 17.86
CA ALA A 58 -4.37 -3.23 18.61
C ALA A 58 -3.19 -2.65 19.42
N VAL A 59 -2.34 -1.83 18.80
CA VAL A 59 -1.20 -1.19 19.46
C VAL A 59 -1.64 -0.28 20.61
N VAL A 60 -2.70 0.53 20.40
CA VAL A 60 -3.25 1.38 21.46
C VAL A 60 -3.86 0.55 22.60
N ALA A 61 -4.57 -0.54 22.26
CA ALA A 61 -5.20 -1.41 23.26
C ALA A 61 -4.19 -2.24 24.06
N ASP A 62 -3.01 -2.48 23.48
CA ASP A 62 -1.92 -3.23 24.13
C ASP A 62 -1.04 -2.37 25.03
N ALA A 63 -1.17 -1.03 24.96
CA ALA A 63 -0.36 -0.08 25.72
C ALA A 63 -0.54 -0.24 27.24
N GLU A 64 0.59 -0.27 27.95
CA GLU A 64 0.68 -0.48 29.41
C GLU A 64 1.48 0.66 30.04
N ASP A 65 1.26 0.87 31.34
CA ASP A 65 2.09 1.75 32.14
C ASP A 65 3.39 1.05 32.62
N GLU A 66 4.19 1.74 33.41
CA GLU A 66 5.45 1.24 33.99
C GLU A 66 5.27 -0.01 34.88
N ASN A 67 4.04 -0.29 35.36
CA ASN A 67 3.70 -1.45 36.16
C ASN A 67 3.15 -2.62 35.34
N GLY A 68 3.00 -2.45 34.03
CA GLY A 68 2.39 -3.44 33.14
C GLY A 68 0.86 -3.43 33.17
N GLU A 69 0.24 -2.35 33.66
CA GLU A 69 -1.23 -2.23 33.69
C GLU A 69 -1.74 -1.50 32.45
N PRO A 70 -2.79 -2.03 31.77
CA PRO A 70 -3.37 -1.40 30.59
C PRO A 70 -3.95 -0.01 30.88
N THR A 71 -3.52 0.99 30.12
CA THR A 71 -3.92 2.40 30.30
C THR A 71 -5.08 2.82 29.40
N LYS A 72 -5.35 2.07 28.34
CA LYS A 72 -6.35 2.41 27.32
C LYS A 72 -7.41 1.32 27.20
N PHE A 73 -8.63 1.73 26.82
CA PHE A 73 -9.66 0.83 26.29
C PHE A 73 -10.08 1.32 24.91
N VAL A 74 -9.93 0.45 23.90
CA VAL A 74 -10.13 0.80 22.49
C VAL A 74 -11.44 0.23 21.96
N ILE A 75 -12.18 1.06 21.23
CA ILE A 75 -13.38 0.68 20.48
C ILE A 75 -13.06 0.89 18.99
N GLY A 76 -12.77 -0.19 18.27
CA GLY A 76 -12.63 -0.17 16.82
C GLY A 76 -14.00 0.05 16.17
N MET A 77 -14.18 1.15 15.44
CA MET A 77 -15.47 1.50 14.84
C MET A 77 -15.43 1.39 13.32
N GLN A 78 -16.38 0.64 12.77
CA GLN A 78 -16.53 0.48 11.31
C GLN A 78 -17.99 0.69 10.90
N ARG A 79 -18.22 1.57 9.91
CA ARG A 79 -19.55 1.72 9.33
C ARG A 79 -20.03 0.39 8.73
N PRO A 80 -21.24 -0.10 9.08
CA PRO A 80 -21.74 -1.35 8.51
C PRO A 80 -22.03 -1.21 7.02
N SER A 81 -21.52 -2.14 6.26
CA SER A 81 -21.77 -2.27 4.82
C SER A 81 -21.61 -3.73 4.41
N THR A 82 -22.16 -4.12 3.29
CA THR A 82 -21.97 -5.46 2.71
C THR A 82 -20.50 -5.81 2.47
N ARG A 83 -19.63 -4.79 2.35
CA ARG A 83 -18.19 -4.96 2.11
C ARG A 83 -17.35 -5.13 3.37
N SER A 84 -17.77 -4.54 4.49
CA SER A 84 -16.85 -4.35 5.62
C SER A 84 -17.41 -4.76 6.99
N TYR A 85 -18.71 -5.05 7.12
CA TYR A 85 -19.31 -5.36 8.42
C TYR A 85 -18.69 -6.61 9.06
N TRP A 86 -18.30 -7.61 8.26
CA TRP A 86 -17.63 -8.84 8.73
C TRP A 86 -16.40 -8.59 9.61
N LYS A 87 -15.76 -7.41 9.49
CA LYS A 87 -14.58 -7.05 10.29
C LYS A 87 -14.88 -6.91 11.77
N ILE A 88 -16.07 -6.40 12.10
CA ILE A 88 -16.49 -6.17 13.50
C ILE A 88 -16.63 -7.47 14.27
N PRO A 89 -17.42 -8.46 13.82
CA PRO A 89 -17.50 -9.75 14.51
C PRO A 89 -16.17 -10.49 14.61
N LEU A 90 -15.31 -10.43 13.59
CA LEU A 90 -14.00 -11.07 13.64
C LEU A 90 -13.10 -10.41 14.70
N LEU A 91 -13.02 -9.08 14.72
CA LEU A 91 -12.24 -8.36 15.73
C LEU A 91 -12.73 -8.67 17.15
N ASN A 92 -14.04 -8.74 17.36
CA ASN A 92 -14.65 -9.11 18.66
C ASN A 92 -14.38 -10.57 19.07
N ARG A 93 -13.94 -11.42 18.15
CA ARG A 93 -13.48 -12.81 18.41
C ARG A 93 -11.96 -12.89 18.61
N GLY A 94 -11.25 -11.77 18.66
CA GLY A 94 -9.79 -11.74 18.76
C GLY A 94 -9.06 -12.09 17.45
N MET A 95 -9.74 -12.01 16.31
CA MET A 95 -9.18 -12.32 15.00
C MET A 95 -8.86 -11.03 14.24
N ALA A 96 -7.74 -11.04 13.50
CA ALA A 96 -7.36 -9.90 12.67
C ALA A 96 -8.35 -9.72 11.50
N PRO A 97 -8.94 -8.51 11.31
CA PRO A 97 -9.88 -8.24 10.23
C PRO A 97 -9.15 -7.91 8.90
N ILE A 98 -7.86 -8.20 8.84
CA ILE A 98 -6.98 -8.02 7.68
C ILE A 98 -5.99 -9.19 7.64
N LYS A 99 -5.56 -9.57 6.45
CA LYS A 99 -4.45 -10.51 6.29
C LYS A 99 -3.14 -9.74 6.42
N SER A 100 -2.24 -10.23 7.26
CA SER A 100 -0.90 -9.67 7.45
C SER A 100 0.13 -10.79 7.48
N GLU A 101 1.33 -10.50 7.00
CA GLU A 101 2.50 -11.38 7.11
C GLU A 101 3.25 -11.19 8.43
N ASP A 102 2.79 -10.27 9.28
CA ASP A 102 3.31 -10.04 10.62
C ASP A 102 2.71 -11.04 11.61
N GLU A 103 3.56 -11.87 12.18
CA GLU A 103 3.16 -12.91 13.14
C GLU A 103 2.75 -12.31 14.51
N GLU A 104 3.03 -11.02 14.77
CA GLU A 104 2.67 -10.34 16.03
C GLU A 104 1.22 -9.84 16.05
N LEU A 105 0.64 -9.46 14.89
CA LEU A 105 -0.63 -8.74 14.85
C LEU A 105 -1.81 -9.55 15.42
N GLU A 106 -2.00 -10.79 14.96
CA GLU A 106 -3.14 -11.61 15.38
C GLU A 106 -3.05 -12.02 16.86
N PRO A 107 -1.89 -12.48 17.39
CA PRO A 107 -1.71 -12.69 18.82
C PRO A 107 -1.93 -11.43 19.67
N MET A 108 -1.52 -10.25 19.19
CA MET A 108 -1.76 -8.98 19.88
C MET A 108 -3.26 -8.69 19.99
N ILE A 109 -4.00 -8.80 18.88
CA ILE A 109 -5.46 -8.61 18.88
C ILE A 109 -6.13 -9.60 19.82
N ALA A 110 -5.76 -10.88 19.75
CA ALA A 110 -6.32 -11.92 20.59
C ALA A 110 -6.11 -11.63 22.09
N ARG A 111 -4.88 -11.29 22.51
CA ARG A 111 -4.62 -10.96 23.93
C ARG A 111 -5.34 -9.70 24.39
N CYS A 112 -5.48 -8.67 23.52
CA CYS A 112 -6.22 -7.46 23.86
C CYS A 112 -7.72 -7.73 24.02
N VAL A 113 -8.31 -8.63 23.22
CA VAL A 113 -9.72 -9.00 23.32
C VAL A 113 -9.96 -10.00 24.46
N ASP A 114 -9.15 -11.06 24.54
CA ASP A 114 -9.46 -12.22 25.40
C ASP A 114 -8.82 -12.13 26.78
N GLU A 115 -7.62 -11.59 26.92
CA GLU A 115 -6.87 -11.56 28.18
C GLU A 115 -6.98 -10.18 28.86
N LYS A 116 -6.48 -9.12 28.21
CA LYS A 116 -6.45 -7.76 28.76
C LYS A 116 -7.83 -7.11 28.82
N LYS A 117 -8.78 -7.55 27.99
CA LYS A 117 -10.11 -6.94 27.84
C LYS A 117 -10.04 -5.44 27.56
N THR A 118 -9.11 -5.07 26.65
CA THR A 118 -8.82 -3.67 26.27
C THR A 118 -9.29 -3.30 24.88
N LEU A 119 -9.79 -4.27 24.08
CA LEU A 119 -10.23 -4.06 22.70
C LEU A 119 -11.63 -4.63 22.47
N THR A 120 -12.47 -3.85 21.83
CA THR A 120 -13.76 -4.30 21.26
C THR A 120 -14.02 -3.56 19.95
N ALA A 121 -14.94 -4.08 19.12
CA ALA A 121 -15.36 -3.41 17.90
C ALA A 121 -16.86 -3.13 17.89
N THR A 122 -17.28 -2.08 17.16
CA THR A 122 -18.67 -1.68 17.04
C THR A 122 -19.00 -1.12 15.64
N PHE A 123 -20.27 -1.15 15.31
CA PHE A 123 -20.86 -0.48 14.14
C PHE A 123 -21.59 0.83 14.52
N SER A 124 -21.70 1.12 15.83
CA SER A 124 -22.54 2.20 16.34
C SER A 124 -21.75 3.48 16.63
N TYR A 125 -22.22 4.61 16.10
CA TYR A 125 -21.65 5.93 16.40
C TYR A 125 -21.87 6.38 17.85
N GLU A 126 -22.68 5.67 18.65
CA GLU A 126 -22.80 5.93 20.08
C GLU A 126 -21.46 5.79 20.83
N ALA A 127 -20.53 5.01 20.29
CA ALA A 127 -19.16 4.92 20.81
C ALA A 127 -18.48 6.30 20.90
N LEU A 128 -18.72 7.18 19.94
CA LEU A 128 -18.11 8.51 19.89
C LEU A 128 -18.51 9.39 21.09
N LYS A 129 -19.72 9.20 21.65
CA LYS A 129 -20.17 9.94 22.85
C LYS A 129 -19.39 9.57 24.12
N LEU A 130 -18.73 8.43 24.07
CA LEU A 130 -18.02 7.84 25.21
C LEU A 130 -16.50 8.06 25.11
N ALA A 131 -16.02 8.59 23.98
CA ALA A 131 -14.60 8.70 23.66
C ALA A 131 -13.92 9.88 24.38
N ASP A 132 -12.75 9.63 24.93
CA ASP A 132 -11.80 10.67 25.37
C ASP A 132 -10.88 11.07 24.22
N VAL A 133 -10.54 10.10 23.34
CA VAL A 133 -9.76 10.29 22.11
C VAL A 133 -10.44 9.58 20.95
N VAL A 134 -10.51 10.23 19.80
CA VAL A 134 -10.93 9.64 18.52
C VAL A 134 -9.75 9.68 17.55
N VAL A 135 -9.32 8.53 17.06
CA VAL A 135 -8.33 8.40 15.98
C VAL A 135 -9.09 8.13 14.69
N SER A 136 -8.90 8.99 13.69
CA SER A 136 -9.58 8.91 12.40
C SER A 136 -8.66 8.38 11.31
N ASP A 137 -8.89 7.12 10.90
CA ASP A 137 -8.25 6.45 9.77
C ASP A 137 -9.16 6.41 8.54
N VAL A 138 -10.01 7.41 8.42
CA VAL A 138 -10.90 7.55 7.28
C VAL A 138 -10.12 8.05 6.07
N GLN A 139 -10.20 7.30 5.00
CA GLN A 139 -9.44 7.46 3.78
C GLN A 139 -9.67 8.81 3.08
N CYS A 140 -8.58 9.41 2.59
CA CYS A 140 -8.57 10.55 1.68
C CYS A 140 -7.86 10.13 0.40
N ASP A 141 -8.59 10.11 -0.73
CA ASP A 141 -8.08 9.61 -2.00
C ASP A 141 -7.70 10.73 -2.97
N TYR A 142 -6.82 10.38 -3.91
CA TYR A 142 -6.47 11.22 -5.05
C TYR A 142 -6.74 10.45 -6.35
N LEU A 143 -7.65 10.97 -7.15
CA LEU A 143 -8.18 10.35 -8.36
C LEU A 143 -7.55 10.95 -9.59
N LYS A 144 -6.74 10.16 -10.31
CA LYS A 144 -6.13 10.60 -11.57
C LYS A 144 -7.09 10.40 -12.74
N GLU A 145 -7.19 11.38 -13.61
CA GLU A 145 -8.00 11.31 -14.83
C GLU A 145 -7.27 10.56 -15.96
N SER A 146 -5.93 10.67 -16.02
CA SER A 146 -5.09 10.06 -17.05
C SER A 146 -3.90 9.34 -16.43
N LEU A 147 -3.49 8.22 -17.04
CA LEU A 147 -2.28 7.50 -16.66
C LEU A 147 -1.04 8.34 -17.04
N GLY A 148 -0.13 8.55 -16.08
CA GLY A 148 1.08 9.34 -16.30
C GLY A 148 0.82 10.85 -16.41
N ASN A 149 -0.27 11.34 -15.81
CA ASN A 149 -0.54 12.77 -15.64
C ASN A 149 -1.23 13.02 -14.31
N VAL A 150 -0.45 13.16 -13.25
CA VAL A 150 -0.99 13.41 -11.90
C VAL A 150 -1.63 14.79 -11.75
N ARG A 151 -1.35 15.73 -12.66
CA ARG A 151 -1.87 17.11 -12.58
C ARG A 151 -3.36 17.25 -12.89
N ASP A 152 -3.94 16.29 -13.60
CA ASP A 152 -5.38 16.29 -13.92
C ASP A 152 -6.25 15.60 -12.87
N GLY A 153 -5.62 15.13 -11.76
CA GLY A 153 -6.31 14.44 -10.69
C GLY A 153 -7.03 15.38 -9.72
N GLN A 154 -7.93 14.78 -8.95
CA GLN A 154 -8.74 15.45 -7.93
C GLN A 154 -8.66 14.69 -6.59
N THR A 155 -8.68 15.44 -5.50
CA THR A 155 -8.78 14.86 -4.16
C THR A 155 -10.24 14.54 -3.84
N ASP A 156 -10.50 13.31 -3.40
CA ASP A 156 -11.80 12.92 -2.85
C ASP A 156 -11.77 13.00 -1.32
N MET A 157 -12.38 14.04 -0.78
CA MET A 157 -12.47 14.29 0.66
C MET A 157 -13.86 13.96 1.24
N ALA A 158 -14.81 13.52 0.43
CA ALA A 158 -16.21 13.39 0.85
C ALA A 158 -16.39 12.42 2.03
N ALA A 159 -15.65 11.31 2.05
CA ALA A 159 -15.69 10.35 3.15
C ALA A 159 -15.12 10.94 4.45
N LEU A 160 -14.01 11.66 4.37
CA LEU A 160 -13.37 12.32 5.51
C LEU A 160 -14.29 13.43 6.06
N GLU A 161 -14.79 14.33 5.21
CA GLU A 161 -15.68 15.42 5.61
C GLU A 161 -16.95 14.90 6.30
N SER A 162 -17.59 13.88 5.71
CA SER A 162 -18.77 13.24 6.31
C SER A 162 -18.44 12.59 7.65
N SER A 163 -17.29 11.95 7.79
CA SER A 163 -16.89 11.35 9.06
C SER A 163 -16.64 12.40 10.15
N LEU A 164 -16.01 13.52 9.82
CA LEU A 164 -15.77 14.64 10.73
C LEU A 164 -17.07 15.30 11.18
N GLU A 165 -18.07 15.44 10.29
CA GLU A 165 -19.41 15.90 10.68
C GLU A 165 -20.06 14.95 11.69
N ILE A 166 -19.98 13.63 11.46
CA ILE A 166 -20.52 12.61 12.35
C ILE A 166 -19.78 12.63 13.70
N VAL A 167 -18.46 12.70 13.69
CA VAL A 167 -17.67 12.82 14.92
C VAL A 167 -18.13 14.03 15.73
N ALA A 168 -18.18 15.20 15.10
CA ALA A 168 -18.59 16.43 15.77
C ALA A 168 -20.06 16.42 16.26
N GLN A 169 -20.94 15.60 15.68
CA GLN A 169 -22.32 15.41 16.15
C GLN A 169 -22.40 14.63 17.46
N HIS A 170 -21.41 13.81 17.77
CA HIS A 170 -21.49 12.86 18.88
C HIS A 170 -20.53 13.17 20.03
N ILE A 171 -19.30 13.60 19.75
CA ILE A 171 -18.26 13.81 20.77
C ILE A 171 -18.60 14.93 21.77
N THR A 172 -17.89 14.90 22.89
CA THR A 172 -17.90 16.01 23.87
C THR A 172 -16.84 17.06 23.52
N PRO A 173 -16.91 18.29 24.06
CA PRO A 173 -15.90 19.31 23.82
C PRO A 173 -14.48 18.92 24.27
N GLU A 174 -14.39 18.03 25.25
CA GLU A 174 -13.14 17.55 25.86
C GLU A 174 -12.50 16.43 25.04
N THR A 175 -13.21 15.88 24.05
CA THR A 175 -12.68 14.77 23.22
C THR A 175 -11.61 15.29 22.25
N LEU A 176 -10.42 14.69 22.31
CA LEU A 176 -9.37 14.92 21.31
C LEU A 176 -9.68 14.14 20.04
N VAL A 177 -9.61 14.78 18.88
CA VAL A 177 -9.71 14.11 17.57
C VAL A 177 -8.37 14.17 16.88
N ILE A 178 -7.81 13.01 16.57
CA ILE A 178 -6.54 12.87 15.84
C ILE A 178 -6.86 12.41 14.42
N ILE A 179 -6.50 13.20 13.44
CA ILE A 179 -6.51 12.78 12.02
C ILE A 179 -5.21 12.03 11.77
N GLU A 180 -5.28 10.69 11.60
CA GLU A 180 -4.10 9.85 11.38
C GLU A 180 -3.87 9.55 9.90
N THR A 181 -4.92 9.53 9.11
CA THR A 181 -4.82 9.30 7.66
C THR A 181 -4.02 10.39 6.96
N THR A 182 -3.34 10.02 5.86
CA THR A 182 -2.66 11.00 5.01
C THR A 182 -3.67 11.91 4.32
N VAL A 183 -3.54 13.21 4.53
CA VAL A 183 -4.44 14.24 4.00
C VAL A 183 -3.68 15.31 3.21
N ALA A 184 -4.41 16.08 2.43
CA ALA A 184 -3.88 17.25 1.73
C ALA A 184 -3.45 18.33 2.74
N PRO A 185 -2.27 18.95 2.61
CA PRO A 185 -1.78 19.97 3.55
C PRO A 185 -2.76 21.13 3.76
N GLY A 186 -3.08 21.43 5.01
CA GLY A 186 -4.09 22.42 5.42
C GLY A 186 -5.46 21.81 5.73
N THR A 187 -5.66 20.51 5.53
CA THR A 187 -6.95 19.84 5.77
C THR A 187 -7.43 20.01 7.21
N THR A 188 -6.57 19.78 8.21
CA THR A 188 -6.97 19.88 9.62
C THR A 188 -7.43 21.29 9.98
N GLU A 189 -6.69 22.32 9.56
CA GLU A 189 -6.98 23.71 9.90
C GLU A 189 -8.12 24.32 9.07
N GLN A 190 -8.16 24.06 7.76
CA GLN A 190 -9.02 24.77 6.83
C GLN A 190 -10.26 24.00 6.38
N VAL A 191 -10.29 22.68 6.64
CA VAL A 191 -11.44 21.82 6.30
C VAL A 191 -12.04 21.21 7.57
N ALA A 192 -11.28 20.42 8.31
CA ALA A 192 -11.77 19.69 9.47
C ALA A 192 -12.26 20.63 10.61
N TYR A 193 -11.42 21.59 10.98
CA TYR A 193 -11.78 22.52 12.07
C TYR A 193 -13.04 23.35 11.76
N PRO A 194 -13.21 23.99 10.58
CA PRO A 194 -14.44 24.70 10.26
C PRO A 194 -15.70 23.80 10.26
N ILE A 195 -15.60 22.58 9.74
CA ILE A 195 -16.69 21.60 9.74
C ILE A 195 -17.13 21.29 11.18
N MET A 196 -16.20 20.87 12.01
CA MET A 196 -16.48 20.46 13.39
C MET A 196 -16.97 21.64 14.23
N ARG A 197 -16.36 22.80 14.10
CA ARG A 197 -16.79 24.03 14.78
C ARG A 197 -18.22 24.41 14.40
N LYS A 198 -18.59 24.33 13.13
CA LYS A 198 -19.95 24.58 12.66
C LYS A 198 -20.97 23.64 13.33
N VAL A 199 -20.63 22.35 13.44
CA VAL A 199 -21.49 21.37 14.11
C VAL A 199 -21.58 21.66 15.61
N PHE A 200 -20.48 21.96 16.29
CA PHE A 200 -20.47 22.35 17.70
C PHE A 200 -21.39 23.55 17.97
N ARG A 201 -21.30 24.59 17.13
CA ARG A 201 -22.19 25.77 17.25
C ARG A 201 -23.67 25.40 17.10
N LYS A 202 -24.00 24.50 16.14
CA LYS A 202 -25.38 23.99 16.00
C LYS A 202 -25.88 23.23 17.23
N ARG A 203 -24.98 22.54 17.92
CA ARG A 203 -25.26 21.83 19.19
C ARG A 203 -25.27 22.75 20.41
N GLY A 204 -25.01 24.06 20.25
CA GLY A 204 -24.93 25.03 21.38
C GLY A 204 -23.59 25.00 22.11
N ILE A 205 -22.59 24.27 21.64
CA ILE A 205 -21.26 24.18 22.23
C ILE A 205 -20.44 25.39 21.79
N GLN A 206 -19.92 26.17 22.77
CA GLN A 206 -19.17 27.40 22.50
C GLN A 206 -17.65 27.21 22.39
N SER A 207 -17.13 26.15 23.02
CA SER A 207 -15.71 25.80 22.87
C SER A 207 -15.36 25.38 21.46
N ASP A 208 -14.10 25.49 21.10
CA ASP A 208 -13.59 24.99 19.83
C ASP A 208 -13.24 23.49 19.96
N PRO A 209 -13.35 22.70 18.88
CA PRO A 209 -12.98 21.29 18.89
C PRO A 209 -11.46 21.14 19.09
N LEU A 210 -11.07 20.13 19.85
CA LEU A 210 -9.67 19.74 20.01
C LEU A 210 -9.26 18.83 18.85
N LEU A 211 -8.47 19.36 17.93
CA LEU A 211 -8.01 18.68 16.74
C LEU A 211 -6.48 18.56 16.71
N ALA A 212 -6.01 17.41 16.29
CA ALA A 212 -4.59 17.16 16.05
C ALA A 212 -4.41 16.35 14.77
N HIS A 213 -3.20 16.37 14.23
CA HIS A 213 -2.78 15.53 13.13
C HIS A 213 -1.51 14.76 13.52
N SER A 214 -1.48 13.46 13.23
CA SER A 214 -0.30 12.61 13.38
C SER A 214 -0.38 11.45 12.41
N PHE A 215 0.32 11.56 11.29
CA PHE A 215 0.28 10.51 10.27
C PHE A 215 1.00 9.24 10.73
N GLU A 216 0.47 8.11 10.27
CA GLU A 216 1.06 6.79 10.44
C GLU A 216 2.26 6.56 9.50
N ARG A 217 3.10 5.57 9.82
CA ARG A 217 4.21 5.11 8.97
C ARG A 217 4.13 3.62 8.69
N VAL A 218 2.92 3.11 8.56
CA VAL A 218 2.61 1.70 8.36
C VAL A 218 3.29 1.16 7.11
N MET A 219 4.03 0.07 7.29
CA MET A 219 4.66 -0.69 6.21
C MET A 219 4.10 -2.11 6.19
N PRO A 220 3.37 -2.51 5.13
CA PRO A 220 2.94 -3.90 4.97
C PRO A 220 4.11 -4.86 5.01
N GLY A 221 3.93 -6.03 5.63
CA GLY A 221 4.95 -7.07 5.73
C GLY A 221 5.19 -7.50 7.18
N LYS A 222 6.34 -8.13 7.43
CA LYS A 222 6.67 -8.78 8.72
C LYS A 222 6.88 -7.84 9.90
N GLU A 223 7.12 -6.56 9.64
CA GLU A 223 7.34 -5.53 10.68
C GLU A 223 6.15 -4.55 10.74
N TYR A 224 4.96 -5.02 10.51
CA TYR A 224 3.77 -4.19 10.38
C TYR A 224 3.40 -3.52 11.72
N VAL A 225 3.33 -4.28 12.80
CA VAL A 225 3.09 -3.77 14.16
C VAL A 225 4.22 -2.85 14.60
N ALA A 226 5.48 -3.27 14.38
CA ALA A 226 6.65 -2.46 14.70
C ALA A 226 6.65 -1.12 13.97
N SER A 227 6.18 -1.06 12.73
CA SER A 227 6.08 0.19 11.96
C SER A 227 5.09 1.22 12.55
N ILE A 228 4.20 0.79 13.45
CA ILE A 228 3.29 1.67 14.21
C ILE A 228 3.87 2.00 15.58
N ARG A 229 4.32 0.98 16.33
CA ARG A 229 4.77 1.10 17.71
C ARG A 229 6.21 1.59 17.84
N ASP A 230 7.11 1.06 17.01
CA ASP A 230 8.57 1.23 17.11
C ASP A 230 9.10 2.05 15.93
N PHE A 231 8.57 3.26 15.73
CA PHE A 231 8.96 4.11 14.61
C PHE A 231 8.81 5.60 14.94
N TRP A 232 9.64 6.45 14.31
CA TRP A 232 9.59 7.91 14.48
C TRP A 232 8.22 8.45 14.06
N ARG A 233 7.60 9.22 14.94
CA ARG A 233 6.30 9.85 14.69
C ARG A 233 6.42 11.38 14.68
N VAL A 234 5.46 12.00 14.02
CA VAL A 234 5.31 13.45 13.97
C VAL A 234 3.87 13.79 14.37
N CYS A 235 3.69 14.79 15.21
CA CYS A 235 2.36 15.27 15.58
C CYS A 235 2.31 16.79 15.69
N SER A 236 1.10 17.34 15.65
CA SER A 236 0.80 18.76 15.87
C SER A 236 -0.68 18.91 16.21
N GLY A 237 -1.01 19.93 16.98
CA GLY A 237 -2.38 20.28 17.36
C GLY A 237 -2.81 21.63 16.79
N ILE A 238 -4.13 21.85 16.71
CA ILE A 238 -4.71 23.13 16.27
C ILE A 238 -4.43 24.27 17.27
N ASN A 239 -4.13 23.93 18.51
CA ASN A 239 -3.77 24.83 19.61
C ASN A 239 -2.90 24.09 20.63
N GLU A 240 -2.38 24.82 21.64
CA GLU A 240 -1.49 24.26 22.67
C GLU A 240 -2.12 23.09 23.44
N GLU A 241 -3.42 23.15 23.76
CA GLU A 241 -4.13 22.09 24.46
C GLU A 241 -4.18 20.81 23.63
N ALA A 242 -4.58 20.90 22.36
CA ALA A 242 -4.62 19.76 21.44
C ALA A 242 -3.21 19.20 21.20
N THR A 243 -2.19 20.07 21.07
CA THR A 243 -0.79 19.65 20.92
C THR A 243 -0.30 18.87 22.14
N GLY A 244 -0.51 19.38 23.33
CA GLY A 244 -0.10 18.71 24.56
C GLY A 244 -0.82 17.37 24.77
N ARG A 245 -2.10 17.28 24.39
CA ARG A 245 -2.87 16.04 24.51
C ARG A 245 -2.46 14.99 23.49
N VAL A 246 -2.21 15.35 22.22
CA VAL A 246 -1.75 14.37 21.22
C VAL A 246 -0.32 13.90 21.52
N GLU A 247 0.55 14.79 21.97
CA GLU A 247 1.90 14.42 22.41
C GLU A 247 1.85 13.42 23.58
N LYS A 248 1.06 13.70 24.61
CA LYS A 248 0.88 12.78 25.75
C LYS A 248 0.35 11.43 25.28
N PHE A 249 -0.73 11.42 24.49
CA PHE A 249 -1.34 10.18 23.96
C PHE A 249 -0.32 9.34 23.21
N LEU A 250 0.43 9.93 22.28
CA LEU A 250 1.41 9.19 21.49
C LEU A 250 2.58 8.68 22.34
N ARG A 251 3.05 9.43 23.35
CA ARG A 251 4.11 8.97 24.26
C ARG A 251 3.68 7.77 25.12
N GLU A 252 2.40 7.62 25.38
CA GLU A 252 1.84 6.49 26.13
C GLU A 252 1.61 5.24 25.25
N VAL A 253 1.61 5.39 23.93
CA VAL A 253 1.24 4.32 22.97
C VAL A 253 2.41 3.80 22.18
N ILE A 254 3.37 4.67 21.81
CA ILE A 254 4.52 4.32 20.98
C ILE A 254 5.84 4.41 21.77
N ASN A 255 6.81 3.63 21.33
CA ASN A 255 8.15 3.59 21.92
C ASN A 255 8.95 4.87 21.61
N THR A 256 8.65 5.94 22.34
CA THR A 256 9.32 7.23 22.15
C THR A 256 10.68 7.36 22.83
N GLU A 257 11.11 6.37 23.59
CA GLU A 257 12.45 6.31 24.16
C GLU A 257 13.52 6.05 23.09
N GLU A 258 13.23 5.12 22.18
CA GLU A 258 14.12 4.77 21.08
C GLU A 258 13.80 5.54 19.79
N TYR A 259 12.51 5.84 19.55
CA TYR A 259 12.02 6.48 18.34
C TYR A 259 11.42 7.84 18.66
N GLN A 260 12.18 8.89 18.43
CA GLN A 260 11.81 10.25 18.80
C GLN A 260 10.45 10.66 18.20
N LEU A 261 9.55 11.16 19.05
CA LEU A 261 8.35 11.90 18.63
C LEU A 261 8.72 13.36 18.36
N THR A 262 8.45 13.83 17.13
CA THR A 262 8.63 15.23 16.74
C THR A 262 7.31 15.96 16.83
N VAL A 263 7.26 17.00 17.66
CA VAL A 263 6.10 17.89 17.79
C VAL A 263 6.36 19.13 16.93
N LEU A 264 5.44 19.42 16.01
CA LEU A 264 5.47 20.58 15.13
C LEU A 264 4.44 21.61 15.59
N ASP A 265 4.61 22.87 15.15
CA ASP A 265 3.82 23.99 15.65
C ASP A 265 2.37 23.97 15.13
N ARG A 266 2.16 23.48 13.91
CA ARG A 266 0.86 23.52 13.23
C ARG A 266 0.53 22.23 12.47
N PRO A 267 -0.76 21.84 12.39
CA PRO A 267 -1.18 20.66 11.62
C PRO A 267 -0.72 20.65 10.16
N ILE A 268 -0.73 21.79 9.47
CA ILE A 268 -0.24 21.87 8.10
C ILE A 268 1.22 21.42 7.95
N GLU A 269 2.05 21.60 8.99
CA GLU A 269 3.45 21.18 8.95
C GLU A 269 3.59 19.66 9.01
N SER A 270 2.85 19.00 9.90
CA SER A 270 2.85 17.54 9.98
C SER A 270 2.20 16.90 8.75
N GLU A 271 1.14 17.48 8.20
CA GLU A 271 0.53 17.05 6.93
C GLU A 271 1.53 17.21 5.76
N THR A 272 2.23 18.34 5.69
CA THR A 272 3.26 18.59 4.68
C THR A 272 4.43 17.62 4.82
N ALA A 273 4.84 17.29 6.04
CA ALA A 273 5.94 16.36 6.31
C ALA A 273 5.68 14.99 5.66
N LYS A 274 4.46 14.46 5.78
CA LYS A 274 4.06 13.18 5.13
C LYS A 274 4.15 13.27 3.61
N ILE A 275 3.62 14.35 3.03
CA ILE A 275 3.61 14.54 1.57
C ILE A 275 5.03 14.69 1.02
N VAL A 276 5.87 15.46 1.71
CA VAL A 276 7.28 15.66 1.29
C VAL A 276 8.07 14.36 1.40
N GLU A 277 7.91 13.59 2.49
CA GLU A 277 8.58 12.31 2.67
C GLU A 277 8.26 11.33 1.52
N ASN A 278 6.99 11.18 1.18
CA ASN A 278 6.57 10.29 0.11
C ASN A 278 6.97 10.82 -1.29
N SER A 279 6.89 12.13 -1.52
CA SER A 279 7.36 12.75 -2.76
C SER A 279 8.87 12.62 -2.95
N PHE A 280 9.66 12.71 -1.88
CA PHE A 280 11.10 12.49 -1.91
C PHE A 280 11.44 11.07 -2.38
N ARG A 281 10.78 10.05 -1.81
CA ARG A 281 10.97 8.66 -2.23
C ARG A 281 10.56 8.44 -3.68
N ALA A 282 9.41 8.98 -4.10
CA ALA A 282 8.95 8.92 -5.49
C ALA A 282 9.95 9.57 -6.46
N THR A 283 10.56 10.68 -6.06
CA THR A 283 11.55 11.40 -6.88
C THR A 283 12.83 10.61 -7.08
N ILE A 284 13.37 9.99 -6.04
CA ILE A 284 14.58 9.15 -6.16
C ILE A 284 14.33 7.97 -7.09
N LEU A 285 13.16 7.33 -6.99
CA LEU A 285 12.81 6.19 -7.85
C LEU A 285 12.67 6.61 -9.31
N ALA A 286 12.00 7.73 -9.59
CA ALA A 286 11.87 8.28 -10.94
C ALA A 286 13.23 8.68 -11.54
N PHE A 287 14.12 9.27 -10.73
CA PHE A 287 15.48 9.59 -11.15
C PHE A 287 16.26 8.33 -11.59
N LEU A 288 16.16 7.25 -10.82
CA LEU A 288 16.83 5.99 -11.19
C LEU A 288 16.16 5.30 -12.37
N ASP A 289 14.88 5.55 -12.61
CA ASP A 289 14.21 5.06 -13.80
C ASP A 289 14.84 5.62 -15.09
N GLU A 290 15.06 6.92 -15.16
CA GLU A 290 15.75 7.53 -16.30
C GLU A 290 17.15 6.92 -16.52
N TRP A 291 17.93 6.75 -15.45
CA TRP A 291 19.25 6.14 -15.52
C TRP A 291 19.22 4.67 -15.88
N SER A 292 18.12 3.96 -15.60
CA SER A 292 17.97 2.58 -16.03
C SER A 292 17.86 2.46 -17.56
N ILE A 293 17.12 3.36 -18.21
CA ILE A 293 17.02 3.42 -19.66
C ILE A 293 18.39 3.77 -20.29
N PHE A 294 19.11 4.72 -19.68
CA PHE A 294 20.49 5.03 -20.10
C PHE A 294 21.39 3.79 -20.01
N ALA A 295 21.33 3.07 -18.89
CA ALA A 295 22.14 1.86 -18.65
C ALA A 295 21.84 0.76 -19.67
N GLU A 296 20.57 0.50 -19.96
CA GLU A 296 20.12 -0.49 -20.96
C GLU A 296 20.70 -0.18 -22.36
N ARG A 297 20.70 1.09 -22.76
CA ARG A 297 21.20 1.51 -24.07
C ARG A 297 22.72 1.48 -24.19
N ASN A 298 23.42 1.73 -23.08
CA ASN A 298 24.87 1.88 -23.05
C ASN A 298 25.63 0.65 -22.52
N GLY A 299 24.96 -0.47 -22.28
CA GLY A 299 25.62 -1.69 -21.82
C GLY A 299 26.11 -1.62 -20.38
N VAL A 300 25.50 -0.76 -19.55
CA VAL A 300 25.83 -0.57 -18.13
C VAL A 300 24.95 -1.45 -17.27
N ASP A 301 25.49 -1.96 -16.16
CA ASP A 301 24.73 -2.56 -15.07
C ASP A 301 24.42 -1.49 -14.01
N LEU A 302 23.18 -0.99 -13.99
CA LEU A 302 22.78 0.05 -13.04
C LEU A 302 22.79 -0.45 -11.60
N LEU A 303 22.53 -1.74 -11.37
CA LEU A 303 22.56 -2.28 -10.00
C LEU A 303 23.96 -2.18 -9.40
N LYS A 304 24.99 -2.57 -10.15
CA LYS A 304 26.39 -2.42 -9.72
C LYS A 304 26.77 -0.95 -9.51
N VAL A 305 26.23 -0.04 -10.30
CA VAL A 305 26.42 1.41 -10.12
C VAL A 305 25.76 1.88 -8.82
N ILE A 306 24.53 1.47 -8.56
CA ILE A 306 23.81 1.81 -7.31
C ILE A 306 24.58 1.30 -6.08
N GLU A 307 25.04 0.04 -6.09
CA GLU A 307 25.80 -0.51 -4.97
C GLU A 307 27.12 0.26 -4.75
N ALA A 308 27.79 0.68 -5.81
CA ALA A 308 28.99 1.51 -5.70
C ALA A 308 28.72 2.90 -5.10
N ILE A 309 27.55 3.48 -5.39
CA ILE A 309 27.14 4.78 -4.84
C ILE A 309 26.72 4.66 -3.37
N LYS A 310 26.03 3.57 -2.99
CA LYS A 310 25.53 3.33 -1.62
C LYS A 310 26.65 3.22 -0.56
N VAL A 311 27.87 2.98 -0.97
CA VAL A 311 29.04 3.00 -0.06
C VAL A 311 29.17 4.36 0.65
N ARG A 312 28.73 5.44 0.02
CA ARG A 312 28.70 6.75 0.64
C ARG A 312 27.50 6.85 1.59
N PRO A 313 27.69 7.17 2.90
CA PRO A 313 26.59 7.18 3.89
C PRO A 313 25.38 8.04 3.49
N THR A 314 25.60 9.18 2.83
CA THR A 314 24.53 10.08 2.37
C THR A 314 23.69 9.52 1.21
N HIS A 315 24.07 8.37 0.64
CA HIS A 315 23.40 7.71 -0.49
C HIS A 315 22.99 6.26 -0.15
N SER A 316 23.14 5.83 1.10
CA SER A 316 22.87 4.45 1.53
C SER A 316 21.41 4.01 1.34
N ASN A 317 20.47 4.95 1.32
CA ASN A 317 19.04 4.72 1.15
C ASN A 317 18.55 4.69 -0.31
N ILE A 318 19.45 4.72 -1.29
CA ILE A 318 19.08 4.55 -2.70
C ILE A 318 18.59 3.13 -2.93
N ILE A 319 17.41 2.99 -3.52
CA ILE A 319 16.79 1.70 -3.88
C ILE A 319 16.52 1.63 -5.38
N PHE A 320 16.62 0.44 -5.93
CA PHE A 320 16.31 0.21 -7.34
C PHE A 320 14.78 0.26 -7.57
N PRO A 321 14.30 0.99 -8.61
CA PRO A 321 12.87 1.26 -8.78
C PRO A 321 12.02 0.05 -9.20
N GLY A 322 12.60 -1.00 -9.78
CA GLY A 322 11.82 -2.10 -10.36
C GLY A 322 10.86 -1.64 -11.47
N PRO A 323 9.68 -2.28 -11.64
CA PRO A 323 8.70 -1.94 -12.67
C PRO A 323 7.80 -0.74 -12.32
N GLY A 324 8.16 0.06 -11.34
CA GLY A 324 7.42 1.24 -10.89
C GLY A 324 7.10 1.22 -9.41
N ILE A 325 6.44 2.26 -8.94
CA ILE A 325 5.99 2.37 -7.56
C ILE A 325 4.58 1.82 -7.46
N GLY A 326 4.39 0.90 -6.49
CA GLY A 326 3.07 0.44 -6.10
C GLY A 326 2.69 0.89 -4.69
N GLY A 327 1.67 0.24 -4.14
CA GLY A 327 1.09 0.57 -2.86
C GLY A 327 0.13 1.76 -2.92
N TYR A 328 -0.38 2.13 -1.75
CA TYR A 328 -1.44 3.14 -1.68
C TYR A 328 -0.92 4.58 -1.66
N CYS A 329 0.23 4.86 -1.05
CA CYS A 329 0.68 6.20 -0.71
C CYS A 329 1.49 6.89 -1.83
N LEU A 330 2.62 6.30 -2.23
CA LEU A 330 3.59 6.94 -3.13
C LEU A 330 2.99 7.34 -4.49
N PRO A 331 2.06 6.58 -5.10
CA PRO A 331 1.48 6.97 -6.38
C PRO A 331 0.57 8.20 -6.34
N LYS A 332 0.09 8.61 -5.15
CA LYS A 332 -0.95 9.66 -5.03
C LYS A 332 -0.59 10.86 -4.16
N ASP A 333 0.23 10.67 -3.11
CA ASP A 333 0.36 11.66 -2.04
C ASP A 333 0.94 13.01 -2.52
N GLY A 334 1.87 13.00 -3.46
CA GLY A 334 2.33 14.24 -4.10
C GLY A 334 1.22 15.01 -4.82
N GLY A 335 0.21 14.29 -5.34
CA GLY A 335 -1.00 14.87 -5.91
C GLY A 335 -1.84 15.65 -4.89
N LEU A 336 -1.97 15.11 -3.67
CA LEU A 336 -2.64 15.79 -2.54
C LEU A 336 -1.99 17.14 -2.24
N GLY A 337 -0.65 17.20 -2.23
CA GLY A 337 0.09 18.44 -2.00
C GLY A 337 -0.17 19.51 -3.08
N MET A 338 -0.15 19.10 -4.35
CA MET A 338 -0.44 20.00 -5.47
C MET A 338 -1.89 20.48 -5.47
N TRP A 339 -2.81 19.58 -5.17
CA TRP A 339 -4.23 19.91 -5.08
C TRP A 339 -4.51 20.89 -3.93
N ALA A 340 -3.92 20.65 -2.74
CA ALA A 340 -4.04 21.54 -1.59
C ALA A 340 -3.56 22.96 -1.90
N TYR A 341 -2.44 23.08 -2.58
CA TYR A 341 -1.87 24.39 -2.97
C TYR A 341 -2.88 25.24 -3.75
N ARG A 342 -3.63 24.62 -4.67
CA ARG A 342 -4.64 25.32 -5.48
C ARG A 342 -5.98 25.46 -4.76
N HIS A 343 -6.50 24.39 -4.18
CA HIS A 343 -7.89 24.32 -3.74
C HIS A 343 -8.11 24.66 -2.27
N ILE A 344 -7.13 24.38 -1.40
CA ILE A 344 -7.20 24.76 0.01
C ILE A 344 -6.59 26.16 0.20
N HIS A 345 -5.41 26.39 -0.39
CA HIS A 345 -4.66 27.65 -0.17
C HIS A 345 -4.94 28.73 -1.21
N GLY A 346 -5.58 28.41 -2.33
CA GLY A 346 -6.03 29.37 -3.33
C GLY A 346 -4.93 29.96 -4.21
N PHE A 347 -3.76 29.31 -4.33
CA PHE A 347 -2.68 29.75 -5.20
C PHE A 347 -2.88 29.26 -6.64
N GLU A 348 -2.64 30.11 -7.63
CA GLU A 348 -2.84 29.80 -9.05
C GLU A 348 -1.54 29.44 -9.78
N ASP A 349 -0.40 29.87 -9.27
CA ASP A 349 0.91 29.60 -9.88
C ASP A 349 1.32 28.12 -9.75
N ASP A 350 2.12 27.65 -10.68
CA ASP A 350 2.62 26.26 -10.69
C ASP A 350 4.06 26.19 -10.16
N ILE A 351 4.18 26.00 -8.85
CA ILE A 351 5.49 25.83 -8.20
C ILE A 351 6.05 24.42 -8.32
N PHE A 352 5.19 23.42 -8.51
CA PHE A 352 5.59 22.01 -8.53
C PHE A 352 6.08 21.60 -9.93
N LYS A 353 7.38 21.31 -10.05
CA LYS A 353 7.99 20.80 -11.30
C LYS A 353 8.44 19.34 -11.15
N ILE A 354 9.07 19.00 -10.04
CA ILE A 354 9.67 17.69 -9.81
C ILE A 354 8.62 16.67 -9.35
N THR A 355 7.81 17.02 -8.36
CA THR A 355 6.82 16.09 -7.76
C THR A 355 5.88 15.45 -8.79
N PRO A 356 5.18 16.21 -9.65
CA PRO A 356 4.31 15.60 -10.65
C PRO A 356 5.09 14.78 -11.68
N LEU A 357 6.23 15.29 -12.14
CA LEU A 357 7.05 14.56 -13.12
C LEU A 357 7.53 13.21 -12.55
N ALA A 358 7.92 13.18 -11.28
CA ALA A 358 8.33 11.95 -10.62
C ALA A 358 7.20 10.92 -10.52
N ILE A 359 5.99 11.35 -10.18
CA ILE A 359 4.82 10.47 -10.12
C ILE A 359 4.49 9.95 -11.52
N ASP A 360 4.46 10.81 -12.53
CA ASP A 360 4.12 10.46 -13.92
C ASP A 360 5.12 9.45 -14.53
N ILE A 361 6.41 9.61 -14.25
CA ILE A 361 7.44 8.64 -14.63
C ILE A 361 7.18 7.28 -13.97
N ASN A 362 6.99 7.26 -12.66
CA ASN A 362 6.75 6.02 -11.92
C ASN A 362 5.46 5.31 -12.36
N ASP A 363 4.39 6.06 -12.61
CA ASP A 363 3.09 5.53 -13.06
C ASP A 363 3.19 4.78 -14.40
N THR A 364 4.11 5.19 -15.26
CA THR A 364 4.24 4.64 -16.62
C THR A 364 5.39 3.65 -16.76
N ARG A 365 6.20 3.49 -15.74
CA ARG A 365 7.40 2.63 -15.75
C ARG A 365 7.13 1.20 -16.22
N ALA A 366 6.07 0.59 -15.70
CA ALA A 366 5.72 -0.80 -16.04
C ALA A 366 5.40 -1.00 -17.53
N LEU A 367 5.02 0.06 -18.25
CA LEU A 367 4.83 -0.01 -19.72
C LEU A 367 6.13 -0.29 -20.46
N HIS A 368 7.26 0.13 -19.91
CA HIS A 368 8.59 -0.19 -20.47
C HIS A 368 8.90 -1.69 -20.37
N VAL A 369 8.48 -2.36 -19.30
CA VAL A 369 8.60 -3.83 -19.17
C VAL A 369 7.87 -4.55 -20.30
N ALA A 370 6.66 -4.12 -20.64
CA ALA A 370 5.92 -4.68 -21.77
C ALA A 370 6.64 -4.47 -23.12
N GLN A 371 7.36 -3.35 -23.28
CA GLN A 371 8.19 -3.11 -24.46
C GLN A 371 9.41 -4.04 -24.47
N LEU A 372 10.10 -4.21 -23.34
CA LEU A 372 11.22 -5.15 -23.22
C LEU A 372 10.79 -6.59 -23.54
N THR A 373 9.62 -7.00 -23.06
CA THR A 373 9.03 -8.31 -23.35
C THR A 373 8.80 -8.49 -24.84
N ARG A 374 8.13 -7.53 -25.50
CA ARG A 374 7.95 -7.55 -26.96
C ARG A 374 9.27 -7.64 -27.72
N ASP A 375 10.27 -6.87 -27.29
CA ASP A 375 11.57 -6.85 -27.97
C ASP A 375 12.35 -8.14 -27.76
N ALA A 376 12.21 -8.80 -26.58
CA ALA A 376 12.79 -10.12 -26.33
C ALA A 376 12.14 -11.19 -27.22
N MET A 377 10.81 -11.22 -27.28
CA MET A 377 10.06 -12.13 -28.15
C MET A 377 10.46 -11.95 -29.65
N ARG A 378 10.55 -10.70 -30.10
CA ARG A 378 11.00 -10.39 -31.47
C ARG A 378 12.42 -10.88 -31.73
N ASN A 379 13.34 -10.76 -30.78
CA ASN A 379 14.70 -11.25 -30.90
C ASN A 379 14.77 -12.79 -31.04
N MET A 380 13.79 -13.49 -30.48
CA MET A 380 13.61 -14.94 -30.65
C MET A 380 12.85 -15.31 -31.94
N GLY A 381 12.43 -14.34 -32.75
CA GLY A 381 11.62 -14.57 -33.95
C GLY A 381 10.16 -14.95 -33.66
N ARG A 382 9.65 -14.67 -32.45
CA ARG A 382 8.29 -15.02 -32.00
C ARG A 382 7.40 -13.77 -31.92
N PRO A 383 6.14 -13.84 -32.39
CA PRO A 383 5.19 -12.74 -32.19
C PRO A 383 4.78 -12.66 -30.70
N LEU A 384 4.48 -11.47 -30.22
CA LEU A 384 3.92 -11.28 -28.89
C LEU A 384 2.43 -11.67 -28.83
N ALA A 385 1.69 -11.40 -29.94
CA ALA A 385 0.28 -11.74 -30.00
C ALA A 385 0.07 -13.25 -29.91
N ALA A 386 -0.86 -13.66 -29.05
CA ALA A 386 -1.16 -15.05 -28.70
C ALA A 386 0.01 -15.81 -28.03
N ALA A 387 1.07 -15.12 -27.59
CA ALA A 387 2.12 -15.75 -26.79
C ALA A 387 1.67 -15.92 -25.33
N GLU A 388 2.04 -17.05 -24.73
CA GLU A 388 1.81 -17.36 -23.32
C GLU A 388 2.85 -16.67 -22.44
N ILE A 389 2.46 -15.60 -21.76
CA ILE A 389 3.36 -14.80 -20.91
C ILE A 389 3.05 -15.07 -19.44
N LEU A 390 4.05 -15.54 -18.70
CA LEU A 390 3.97 -15.71 -17.25
C LEU A 390 4.54 -14.49 -16.53
N VAL A 391 3.75 -13.87 -15.65
CA VAL A 391 4.20 -12.82 -14.74
C VAL A 391 4.40 -13.43 -13.35
N LEU A 392 5.60 -13.32 -12.82
CA LEU A 392 5.99 -13.78 -11.49
C LEU A 392 5.92 -12.62 -10.49
N GLY A 393 4.89 -12.63 -9.66
CA GLY A 393 4.54 -11.62 -8.68
C GLY A 393 3.38 -10.73 -9.14
N ALA A 394 2.32 -10.69 -8.33
CA ALA A 394 1.15 -9.83 -8.47
C ALA A 394 1.19 -8.64 -7.51
N SER A 395 1.82 -8.81 -6.34
CA SER A 395 1.93 -7.78 -5.31
C SER A 395 2.81 -6.60 -5.75
N TYR A 396 2.70 -5.48 -5.01
CA TYR A 396 3.49 -4.31 -5.36
C TYR A 396 4.93 -4.33 -4.81
N ARG A 397 5.23 -5.22 -3.85
CA ARG A 397 6.57 -5.39 -3.28
C ARG A 397 6.80 -6.84 -2.86
N GLU A 398 8.05 -7.15 -2.50
CA GLU A 398 8.47 -8.48 -2.07
C GLU A 398 7.77 -8.98 -0.81
N ASP A 399 7.43 -10.26 -0.80
CA ASP A 399 6.94 -11.06 0.32
C ASP A 399 5.72 -10.48 1.06
N VAL A 400 4.80 -9.83 0.32
CA VAL A 400 3.50 -9.35 0.82
C VAL A 400 2.36 -9.69 -0.13
N GLY A 401 1.14 -9.76 0.40
CA GLY A 401 -0.08 -10.04 -0.38
C GLY A 401 -0.83 -8.81 -0.88
N ASP A 402 -0.24 -7.60 -0.85
CA ASP A 402 -0.90 -6.36 -1.26
C ASP A 402 -0.67 -6.06 -2.75
N THR A 403 -1.76 -6.01 -3.52
CA THR A 403 -1.75 -5.80 -4.98
C THR A 403 -2.02 -4.36 -5.42
N ARG A 404 -2.32 -3.46 -4.48
CA ARG A 404 -2.74 -2.09 -4.80
C ARG A 404 -1.69 -1.32 -5.59
N ASN A 405 -2.10 -0.79 -6.76
CA ASN A 405 -1.23 -0.07 -7.70
C ASN A 405 0.06 -0.84 -8.05
N SER A 406 0.02 -2.16 -8.07
CA SER A 406 1.17 -2.98 -8.46
C SER A 406 1.60 -2.66 -9.90
N GLY A 407 2.92 -2.55 -10.13
CA GLY A 407 3.47 -2.47 -11.49
C GLY A 407 3.10 -3.68 -12.35
N SER A 408 2.90 -4.84 -11.72
CA SER A 408 2.44 -6.07 -12.38
C SER A 408 1.05 -5.91 -13.01
N GLU A 409 0.15 -5.12 -12.39
CA GLU A 409 -1.16 -4.84 -12.99
C GLU A 409 -1.02 -4.12 -14.35
N LEU A 410 -0.16 -3.10 -14.42
CA LEU A 410 0.08 -2.40 -15.67
C LEU A 410 0.74 -3.30 -16.73
N ILE A 411 1.68 -4.16 -16.33
CA ILE A 411 2.32 -5.13 -17.23
C ILE A 411 1.25 -6.05 -17.82
N VAL A 412 0.43 -6.67 -16.97
CA VAL A 412 -0.65 -7.57 -17.40
C VAL A 412 -1.62 -6.86 -18.34
N ARG A 413 -2.12 -5.68 -17.96
CA ARG A 413 -3.06 -4.91 -18.78
C ARG A 413 -2.47 -4.53 -20.13
N ARG A 414 -1.22 -4.07 -20.16
CA ARG A 414 -0.57 -3.64 -21.40
C ARG A 414 -0.26 -4.81 -22.34
N LEU A 415 0.23 -5.93 -21.81
CA LEU A 415 0.50 -7.12 -22.63
C LEU A 415 -0.80 -7.73 -23.16
N THR A 416 -1.88 -7.76 -22.36
CA THR A 416 -3.22 -8.16 -22.83
C THR A 416 -3.71 -7.27 -23.97
N GLU A 417 -3.55 -5.95 -23.85
CA GLU A 417 -3.90 -5.00 -24.93
C GLU A 417 -3.09 -5.25 -26.21
N MET A 418 -1.85 -5.72 -26.07
CA MET A 418 -0.96 -6.11 -27.18
C MET A 418 -1.26 -7.50 -27.73
N GLY A 419 -2.24 -8.22 -27.18
CA GLY A 419 -2.74 -9.50 -27.69
C GLY A 419 -2.08 -10.74 -27.10
N ALA A 420 -1.29 -10.63 -26.03
CA ALA A 420 -0.71 -11.78 -25.33
C ALA A 420 -1.75 -12.50 -24.45
N GLU A 421 -1.54 -13.78 -24.20
CA GLU A 421 -2.27 -14.56 -23.20
C GLU A 421 -1.48 -14.52 -21.87
N LEU A 422 -2.14 -14.16 -20.78
CA LEU A 422 -1.48 -13.89 -19.50
C LEU A 422 -1.75 -14.95 -18.46
N ARG A 423 -0.70 -15.39 -17.81
CA ARG A 423 -0.74 -16.18 -16.57
C ARG A 423 0.04 -15.45 -15.49
N VAL A 424 -0.36 -15.61 -14.24
CA VAL A 424 0.28 -14.96 -13.10
C VAL A 424 0.50 -15.97 -11.99
N HIS A 425 1.68 -15.96 -11.41
CA HIS A 425 2.01 -16.71 -10.21
C HIS A 425 2.38 -15.74 -9.09
N ASP A 426 1.85 -15.96 -7.90
CA ASP A 426 2.24 -15.25 -6.68
C ASP A 426 1.98 -16.11 -5.44
N PRO A 427 2.99 -16.33 -4.56
CA PRO A 427 2.81 -17.20 -3.39
C PRO A 427 1.99 -16.54 -2.26
N TYR A 428 1.85 -15.21 -2.25
CA TYR A 428 1.19 -14.45 -1.19
C TYR A 428 -0.21 -13.96 -1.57
N VAL A 429 -0.52 -13.89 -2.88
CA VAL A 429 -1.78 -13.38 -3.41
C VAL A 429 -2.65 -14.55 -3.89
N GLN A 430 -3.83 -14.72 -3.28
CA GLN A 430 -4.83 -15.70 -3.73
C GLN A 430 -5.86 -15.08 -4.67
N HIS A 431 -6.21 -13.82 -4.43
CA HIS A 431 -7.21 -13.06 -5.18
C HIS A 431 -6.64 -11.73 -5.62
N TRP A 432 -6.74 -11.44 -6.89
CA TRP A 432 -6.34 -10.14 -7.42
C TRP A 432 -7.57 -9.27 -7.62
N TRP A 433 -7.94 -8.55 -6.58
CA TRP A 433 -9.18 -7.78 -6.50
C TRP A 433 -9.34 -6.76 -7.63
N GLU A 434 -8.25 -6.19 -8.13
CA GLU A 434 -8.23 -5.23 -9.23
C GLU A 434 -8.70 -5.84 -10.57
N PHE A 435 -8.67 -7.16 -10.71
CA PHE A 435 -9.20 -7.89 -11.87
C PHE A 435 -10.54 -8.55 -11.58
N GLU A 436 -10.68 -9.21 -10.44
CA GLU A 436 -11.85 -10.01 -10.08
C GLU A 436 -13.09 -9.16 -9.76
N LYS A 437 -12.89 -7.98 -9.14
CA LYS A 437 -13.96 -7.09 -8.67
C LYS A 437 -13.81 -5.67 -9.19
N GLN A 438 -13.44 -5.50 -10.45
CA GLN A 438 -13.16 -4.20 -11.06
C GLN A 438 -14.30 -3.19 -10.94
N ASP A 439 -15.54 -3.66 -10.84
CA ASP A 439 -16.73 -2.81 -10.74
C ASP A 439 -17.15 -2.54 -9.28
N GLU A 440 -16.54 -3.26 -8.32
CA GLU A 440 -16.88 -3.18 -6.90
C GLU A 440 -15.73 -2.66 -6.02
N TYR A 441 -14.46 -3.00 -6.37
CA TYR A 441 -13.30 -2.61 -5.56
C TYR A 441 -11.98 -2.71 -6.38
N PRO A 442 -11.11 -1.68 -6.34
CA PRO A 442 -11.43 -0.31 -5.90
C PRO A 442 -12.61 0.26 -6.71
N SER A 443 -13.16 1.41 -6.34
CA SER A 443 -14.26 2.04 -7.10
C SER A 443 -13.95 2.05 -8.61
N PRO A 444 -14.92 1.84 -9.51
CA PRO A 444 -14.72 1.89 -10.96
C PRO A 444 -14.02 3.17 -11.46
N ALA A 445 -14.24 4.29 -10.75
CA ALA A 445 -13.57 5.55 -11.04
C ALA A 445 -12.05 5.52 -10.83
N HIS A 446 -11.53 4.61 -10.01
CA HIS A 446 -10.13 4.54 -9.60
C HIS A 446 -9.35 3.43 -10.30
N GLY A 447 -10.03 2.47 -10.89
CA GLY A 447 -9.40 1.31 -11.53
C GLY A 447 -8.58 1.67 -12.77
N LEU A 448 -7.42 1.02 -12.95
CA LEU A 448 -6.55 1.20 -14.12
C LEU A 448 -7.17 0.66 -15.41
N LYS A 449 -8.20 -0.20 -15.31
CA LYS A 449 -8.94 -0.77 -16.46
C LYS A 449 -9.34 0.28 -17.50
N ARG A 450 -9.76 1.46 -17.05
CA ARG A 450 -10.23 2.55 -17.94
C ARG A 450 -9.18 3.09 -18.92
N PHE A 451 -7.88 2.88 -18.61
CA PHE A 451 -6.78 3.33 -19.45
C PHE A 451 -6.39 2.34 -20.55
N PHE A 452 -6.96 1.12 -20.56
CA PHE A 452 -6.58 0.05 -21.47
C PHE A 452 -7.79 -0.50 -22.23
N ARG A 453 -7.55 -0.98 -23.46
CA ARG A 453 -8.56 -1.62 -24.31
C ARG A 453 -8.51 -3.14 -24.17
N ASN A 454 -9.58 -3.82 -24.62
CA ASN A 454 -9.64 -5.28 -24.76
C ASN A 454 -9.38 -6.06 -23.44
N GLN A 455 -9.84 -5.53 -22.30
CA GLN A 455 -9.57 -6.08 -20.97
C GLN A 455 -10.55 -7.20 -20.54
N GLY A 456 -11.51 -7.59 -21.38
CA GLY A 456 -12.57 -8.53 -21.02
C GLY A 456 -12.09 -9.91 -20.55
N ARG A 457 -10.95 -10.38 -21.06
CA ARG A 457 -10.38 -11.67 -20.67
C ARG A 457 -9.80 -11.68 -19.24
N LEU A 458 -9.41 -10.54 -18.72
CA LEU A 458 -8.77 -10.42 -17.42
C LEU A 458 -9.73 -10.67 -16.24
N VAL A 459 -11.03 -10.71 -16.49
CA VAL A 459 -12.04 -11.10 -15.47
C VAL A 459 -11.87 -12.57 -15.06
N GLU A 460 -11.34 -13.40 -15.98
CA GLU A 460 -11.07 -14.83 -15.74
C GLU A 460 -9.64 -15.09 -15.27
N LEU A 461 -8.81 -14.05 -15.13
CA LEU A 461 -7.43 -14.18 -14.67
C LEU A 461 -7.41 -14.66 -13.22
N SER A 462 -6.88 -15.85 -12.99
CA SER A 462 -6.62 -16.40 -11.67
C SER A 462 -5.14 -16.43 -11.36
N ILE A 463 -4.78 -16.33 -10.08
CA ILE A 463 -3.42 -16.47 -9.62
C ILE A 463 -3.10 -17.95 -9.38
N GLU A 464 -2.07 -18.45 -10.06
CA GLU A 464 -1.54 -19.79 -9.81
C GLU A 464 -0.55 -19.74 -8.65
N GLN A 465 -0.65 -20.66 -7.71
CA GLN A 465 0.24 -20.76 -6.56
C GLN A 465 1.31 -21.85 -6.71
N ASP A 466 1.14 -22.75 -7.68
CA ASP A 466 2.15 -23.73 -8.07
C ASP A 466 3.00 -23.17 -9.21
N LEU A 467 4.27 -22.88 -8.90
CA LEU A 467 5.21 -22.30 -9.84
C LEU A 467 5.46 -23.19 -11.06
N ASN A 468 5.58 -24.51 -10.86
CA ASN A 468 5.84 -25.44 -11.96
C ASN A 468 4.65 -25.52 -12.91
N LYS A 469 3.45 -25.51 -12.37
CA LYS A 469 2.23 -25.46 -13.17
C LYS A 469 2.13 -24.14 -13.94
N ALA A 470 2.50 -23.03 -13.31
CA ALA A 470 2.50 -21.72 -13.96
C ALA A 470 3.51 -21.63 -15.11
N LEU A 471 4.71 -22.22 -14.95
CA LEU A 471 5.80 -22.21 -15.96
C LEU A 471 5.48 -23.03 -17.20
N GLY A 472 4.70 -24.11 -17.08
CA GLY A 472 4.45 -25.06 -18.19
C GLY A 472 3.95 -24.38 -19.47
N GLY A 473 4.67 -24.47 -20.58
CA GLY A 473 4.32 -23.90 -21.88
C GLY A 473 4.46 -22.38 -22.00
N ALA A 474 5.19 -21.71 -21.10
CA ALA A 474 5.42 -20.26 -21.18
C ALA A 474 6.38 -19.90 -22.34
N ASP A 475 5.98 -18.92 -23.17
CA ASP A 475 6.84 -18.32 -24.19
C ASP A 475 7.72 -17.21 -23.61
N ALA A 476 7.29 -16.58 -22.53
CA ALA A 476 8.08 -15.62 -21.78
C ALA A 476 7.77 -15.65 -20.28
N VAL A 477 8.77 -15.33 -19.46
CA VAL A 477 8.67 -15.17 -18.00
C VAL A 477 9.14 -13.76 -17.61
N ILE A 478 8.35 -13.07 -16.80
CA ILE A 478 8.65 -11.74 -16.29
C ILE A 478 8.78 -11.83 -14.77
N PHE A 479 9.97 -11.63 -14.23
CA PHE A 479 10.20 -11.48 -12.80
C PHE A 479 9.79 -10.06 -12.40
N ALA A 480 8.50 -9.88 -12.09
CA ALA A 480 7.89 -8.58 -11.82
C ALA A 480 8.01 -8.14 -10.35
N VAL A 481 8.16 -9.10 -9.43
CA VAL A 481 8.35 -8.86 -7.99
C VAL A 481 9.49 -9.72 -7.47
N ARG A 482 10.25 -9.19 -6.50
CA ARG A 482 11.43 -9.87 -5.95
C ARG A 482 11.07 -10.75 -4.75
N HIS A 483 10.10 -11.67 -4.89
CA HIS A 483 9.80 -12.64 -3.84
C HIS A 483 10.97 -13.59 -3.61
N ARG A 484 11.17 -13.99 -2.35
CA ARG A 484 12.28 -14.92 -1.97
C ARG A 484 12.26 -16.20 -2.78
N ILE A 485 11.08 -16.76 -3.06
CA ILE A 485 10.92 -17.99 -3.82
C ILE A 485 11.50 -17.90 -5.23
N TYR A 486 11.64 -16.71 -5.80
CA TYR A 486 12.19 -16.53 -7.14
C TYR A 486 13.72 -16.34 -7.17
N LEU A 487 14.34 -16.11 -6.00
CA LEU A 487 15.79 -15.81 -5.94
C LEU A 487 16.66 -17.01 -6.29
N ASP A 488 16.17 -18.23 -6.06
CA ASP A 488 16.94 -19.47 -6.22
C ASP A 488 16.44 -20.33 -7.40
N ILE A 489 15.64 -19.74 -8.31
CA ILE A 489 15.13 -20.45 -9.49
C ILE A 489 16.30 -20.81 -10.42
N ASP A 490 16.35 -22.11 -10.78
CA ASP A 490 17.35 -22.65 -11.70
C ASP A 490 16.93 -22.43 -13.18
N PRO A 491 17.78 -21.83 -14.02
CA PRO A 491 17.48 -21.65 -15.45
C PRO A 491 17.18 -22.95 -16.22
N ASP A 492 17.84 -24.05 -15.88
CA ASP A 492 17.61 -25.34 -16.53
C ASP A 492 16.21 -25.87 -16.22
N GLU A 493 15.78 -25.81 -14.95
CA GLU A 493 14.42 -26.20 -14.52
C GLU A 493 13.35 -25.35 -15.17
N VAL A 494 13.57 -24.03 -15.29
CA VAL A 494 12.63 -23.12 -15.95
C VAL A 494 12.45 -23.49 -17.42
N VAL A 495 13.55 -23.72 -18.14
CA VAL A 495 13.49 -24.05 -19.57
C VAL A 495 12.90 -25.42 -19.81
N GLU A 496 13.23 -26.40 -18.97
CA GLU A 496 12.66 -27.75 -19.05
C GLU A 496 11.14 -27.74 -18.77
N THR A 497 10.71 -27.05 -17.72
CA THR A 497 9.30 -26.94 -17.33
C THR A 497 8.49 -26.16 -18.36
N ALA A 498 9.03 -25.10 -18.92
CA ALA A 498 8.40 -24.34 -20.00
C ALA A 498 8.30 -25.13 -21.32
N GLY A 499 9.11 -26.19 -21.47
CA GLY A 499 9.12 -27.03 -22.67
C GLY A 499 10.07 -26.54 -23.76
N GLY A 500 10.94 -25.58 -23.46
CA GLY A 500 11.96 -25.06 -24.37
C GLY A 500 12.39 -23.62 -24.09
N PRO A 501 13.28 -23.07 -24.93
CA PRO A 501 13.78 -21.71 -24.77
C PRO A 501 12.66 -20.66 -24.77
N LEU A 502 12.75 -19.66 -23.87
CA LEU A 502 11.77 -18.60 -23.68
C LEU A 502 12.44 -17.23 -23.51
N ALA A 503 11.63 -16.16 -23.59
CA ALA A 503 12.07 -14.82 -23.24
C ALA A 503 12.04 -14.64 -21.70
N VAL A 504 13.08 -14.05 -21.12
CA VAL A 504 13.20 -13.81 -19.68
C VAL A 504 13.39 -12.33 -19.42
N ILE A 505 12.53 -11.75 -18.61
CA ILE A 505 12.56 -10.32 -18.26
C ILE A 505 12.79 -10.17 -16.76
N ASP A 506 13.92 -9.61 -16.39
CA ASP A 506 14.30 -9.37 -14.99
C ASP A 506 14.05 -7.91 -14.59
N CYS A 507 13.00 -7.66 -13.80
CA CYS A 507 12.65 -6.32 -13.38
C CYS A 507 13.36 -5.84 -12.11
N PHE A 508 13.96 -6.75 -11.32
CA PHE A 508 14.53 -6.41 -10.01
C PHE A 508 15.99 -6.86 -9.80
N GLY A 509 16.65 -7.36 -10.84
CA GLY A 509 18.00 -7.91 -10.72
C GLY A 509 18.03 -9.20 -9.90
N ILE A 510 17.05 -10.05 -10.09
CA ILE A 510 16.95 -11.37 -9.47
C ILE A 510 18.01 -12.31 -10.01
N LEU A 511 18.34 -12.18 -11.29
CA LEU A 511 19.30 -13.01 -11.99
C LEU A 511 20.72 -12.41 -11.86
N ASP A 512 21.66 -13.21 -11.37
CA ASP A 512 23.09 -12.90 -11.47
C ASP A 512 23.65 -13.13 -12.88
N ASP A 513 24.91 -12.74 -13.10
CA ASP A 513 25.56 -12.85 -14.41
C ASP A 513 25.70 -14.31 -14.89
N GLU A 514 25.84 -15.28 -13.97
CA GLU A 514 25.97 -16.72 -14.28
C GLU A 514 24.64 -17.29 -14.76
N ARG A 515 23.53 -16.99 -14.09
CA ARG A 515 22.18 -17.42 -14.51
C ARG A 515 21.78 -16.77 -15.83
N ILE A 516 22.12 -15.49 -16.03
CA ILE A 516 21.90 -14.82 -17.32
C ILE A 516 22.68 -15.52 -18.43
N LYS A 517 23.96 -15.85 -18.21
CA LYS A 517 24.80 -16.61 -19.16
C LYS A 517 24.15 -17.97 -19.45
N ARG A 518 23.68 -18.68 -18.41
CA ARG A 518 23.02 -19.98 -18.54
C ARG A 518 21.77 -19.92 -19.42
N TYR A 519 20.91 -18.94 -19.20
CA TYR A 519 19.74 -18.74 -20.07
C TYR A 519 20.14 -18.56 -21.55
N PHE A 520 21.17 -17.78 -21.85
CA PHE A 520 21.64 -17.64 -23.23
C PHE A 520 22.23 -18.95 -23.79
N GLU A 521 22.92 -19.72 -22.99
CA GLU A 521 23.40 -21.06 -23.35
C GLU A 521 22.24 -22.01 -23.68
N LEU A 522 21.13 -21.91 -22.98
CA LEU A 522 19.90 -22.66 -23.22
C LEU A 522 19.10 -22.16 -24.44
N GLY A 523 19.53 -21.06 -25.09
CA GLY A 523 18.87 -20.48 -26.25
C GLY A 523 17.78 -19.47 -25.94
N CYS A 524 17.66 -19.05 -24.72
CA CYS A 524 16.74 -18.01 -24.26
C CYS A 524 17.19 -16.61 -24.66
N GLU A 525 16.28 -15.65 -24.60
CA GLU A 525 16.59 -14.22 -24.71
C GLU A 525 16.34 -13.56 -23.36
N VAL A 526 17.34 -12.87 -22.82
CA VAL A 526 17.25 -12.19 -21.51
C VAL A 526 17.28 -10.68 -21.71
N LYS A 527 16.39 -9.98 -21.01
CA LYS A 527 16.39 -8.52 -20.84
C LYS A 527 16.11 -8.18 -19.38
N GLY A 528 16.45 -6.96 -18.97
CA GLY A 528 16.17 -6.52 -17.61
C GLY A 528 16.21 -5.01 -17.48
N LEU A 529 15.46 -4.49 -16.50
CA LEU A 529 15.44 -3.07 -16.19
C LEU A 529 16.80 -2.60 -15.67
N GLY A 530 17.40 -1.62 -16.35
CA GLY A 530 18.72 -1.11 -15.99
C GLY A 530 19.89 -2.08 -16.21
N ARG A 531 19.66 -3.19 -16.92
CA ARG A 531 20.62 -4.29 -17.08
C ARG A 531 21.25 -4.32 -18.49
N GLY A 532 21.80 -3.20 -18.95
CA GLY A 532 22.40 -3.09 -20.29
C GLY A 532 23.58 -4.05 -20.54
N HIS A 533 24.32 -4.43 -19.49
CA HIS A 533 25.45 -5.36 -19.55
C HIS A 533 25.06 -6.78 -20.04
N VAL A 534 23.77 -7.15 -19.94
CA VAL A 534 23.23 -8.43 -20.46
C VAL A 534 23.62 -8.65 -21.93
N LYS A 535 23.70 -7.58 -22.72
CA LYS A 535 24.15 -7.64 -24.10
C LYS A 535 25.57 -8.18 -24.24
N ARG A 536 26.49 -7.77 -23.36
CA ARG A 536 27.90 -8.26 -23.37
C ARG A 536 27.96 -9.74 -23.01
N ILE A 537 27.15 -10.21 -22.08
CA ILE A 537 27.04 -11.62 -21.70
C ILE A 537 26.56 -12.42 -22.92
N LYS A 538 25.51 -11.95 -23.59
CA LYS A 538 25.01 -12.57 -24.83
C LYS A 538 26.07 -12.69 -25.91
N ASP A 539 26.79 -11.60 -26.17
CA ASP A 539 27.86 -11.58 -27.17
C ASP A 539 28.99 -12.58 -26.82
N SER A 540 29.39 -12.67 -25.53
CA SER A 540 30.37 -13.66 -25.05
C SER A 540 29.91 -15.10 -25.32
N VAL A 541 28.67 -15.44 -24.99
CA VAL A 541 28.12 -16.79 -25.23
C VAL A 541 28.08 -17.11 -26.71
N ARG A 542 27.74 -16.17 -27.57
CA ARG A 542 27.75 -16.34 -29.02
C ARG A 542 29.18 -16.63 -29.53
N ASP A 543 30.16 -15.82 -29.09
CA ASP A 543 31.57 -15.96 -29.53
C ASP A 543 32.15 -17.30 -29.03
N GLU A 544 31.83 -17.74 -27.82
CA GLU A 544 32.23 -19.06 -27.30
C GLU A 544 31.66 -20.20 -28.14
N ARG A 545 30.38 -20.11 -28.54
CA ARG A 545 29.74 -21.11 -29.43
C ARG A 545 30.40 -21.14 -30.84
N GLU A 546 30.66 -19.99 -31.43
CA GLU A 546 31.32 -19.92 -32.74
C GLU A 546 32.71 -20.55 -32.68
N GLN A 547 33.49 -20.25 -31.64
CA GLN A 547 34.81 -20.87 -31.44
C GLN A 547 34.73 -22.38 -31.25
N MET A 548 33.72 -22.89 -30.53
CA MET A 548 33.53 -24.32 -30.33
C MET A 548 33.17 -25.02 -31.64
N LEU A 549 32.29 -24.45 -32.45
CA LEU A 549 31.93 -24.98 -33.77
C LEU A 549 33.11 -25.00 -34.72
N LEU A 550 33.96 -23.95 -34.74
CA LEU A 550 35.19 -23.92 -35.51
C LEU A 550 36.17 -25.01 -35.09
N LYS A 551 36.31 -25.28 -33.79
CA LYS A 551 37.15 -26.38 -33.28
C LYS A 551 36.60 -27.77 -33.61
N MET A 552 35.29 -27.95 -33.67
CA MET A 552 34.65 -29.22 -34.05
C MET A 552 34.66 -29.43 -35.57
N GLY A 553 34.54 -28.38 -36.38
CA GLY A 553 34.61 -28.47 -37.84
C GLY A 553 36.04 -28.57 -38.43
N ALA A 554 37.04 -28.32 -37.56
CA ALA A 554 38.46 -28.51 -37.95
C ALA A 554 39.00 -29.94 -37.61
N ARG A 555 38.13 -30.83 -37.12
CA ARG A 555 38.39 -32.27 -37.00
C ARG A 555 37.62 -33.03 -38.08
#